data_4c678b0adc99ab7d46e660450d0a1c0e
#
_entry.id   4c678b0adc99ab7d46e660450d0a1c0e
#
_cell.length_a   1.000
_cell.length_b   1.000
_cell.length_c   1.000
_cell.angle_alpha   90.00
_cell.angle_beta   90.00
_cell.angle_gamma   90.00
#
_symmetry.space_group_name_H-M   'P 1'
#
loop_
_entity.id
_entity.type
_entity.pdbx_description
1 polymer ?
#
loop_
_entity_poly.entity_id
_entity_poly.type
_entity_poly.pdbx_seq_one_letter_code
_entity_poly.pdbx_strand_id
1 'polypeptide(L)'
;KKAKLPQAVKVGGRFFAIHTDFKYILRFRELLSDKNTPLKAFDFMYKNEIPAGRLEGITAIYNFMNPPRELPRSTGEESGDIVLDYDKDAPYIYAAFLEQYGIDLIDARLHWYKFLALLHGLHDTELNRIIAARLWKPNGKTGEYEKYQQKQYEAWRLPQPEDNEPDEALNDFLAQLEG
;
A
#
# COMPACT_ATOMS: atom_id res chain seq x y z
N LYS A 1 9.74 -23.57 -12.91
CA LYS A 1 8.87 -23.81 -11.72
C LYS A 1 8.02 -22.58 -11.53
N LYS A 2 6.68 -22.70 -11.59
CA LYS A 2 5.80 -21.58 -11.17
C LYS A 2 6.01 -21.35 -9.67
N ALA A 3 6.53 -20.18 -9.30
CA ALA A 3 6.64 -19.80 -7.90
C ALA A 3 5.23 -19.78 -7.29
N LYS A 4 5.02 -20.59 -6.25
CA LYS A 4 3.76 -20.52 -5.49
C LYS A 4 3.79 -19.27 -4.63
N LEU A 5 2.82 -18.40 -4.83
CA LEU A 5 2.65 -17.23 -3.97
C LEU A 5 2.25 -17.66 -2.56
N PRO A 6 2.76 -17.01 -1.50
CA PRO A 6 2.45 -17.36 -0.13
C PRO A 6 0.95 -17.21 0.17
N GLN A 7 0.39 -18.17 0.91
CA GLN A 7 -1.03 -18.22 1.27
C GLN A 7 -1.24 -18.23 2.80
N ALA A 8 -0.16 -18.09 3.55
CA ALA A 8 -0.15 -18.15 5.00
C ALA A 8 0.93 -17.25 5.58
N VAL A 9 0.75 -16.83 6.81
CA VAL A 9 1.73 -16.11 7.62
C VAL A 9 2.19 -17.00 8.79
N LYS A 10 3.41 -16.75 9.30
CA LYS A 10 3.98 -17.47 10.44
C LYS A 10 3.80 -16.63 11.71
N VAL A 11 3.14 -17.21 12.72
CA VAL A 11 2.91 -16.59 14.03
C VAL A 11 3.29 -17.61 15.10
N GLY A 12 4.12 -17.24 16.06
CA GLY A 12 4.55 -18.15 17.13
C GLY A 12 5.13 -19.49 16.63
N GLY A 13 5.82 -19.48 15.49
CA GLY A 13 6.39 -20.70 14.90
C GLY A 13 5.44 -21.53 14.03
N ARG A 14 4.13 -21.28 14.05
CA ARG A 14 3.08 -21.99 13.27
C ARG A 14 2.64 -21.17 12.05
N PHE A 15 2.14 -21.86 11.02
CA PHE A 15 1.58 -21.22 9.83
C PHE A 15 0.06 -21.11 9.93
N PHE A 16 -0.47 -19.92 9.65
CA PHE A 16 -1.90 -19.63 9.63
C PHE A 16 -2.30 -19.18 8.21
N ALA A 17 -3.29 -19.87 7.63
CA ALA A 17 -3.81 -19.53 6.32
C ALA A 17 -4.58 -18.21 6.35
N ILE A 18 -4.28 -17.32 5.42
CA ILE A 18 -4.89 -15.98 5.35
C ILE A 18 -5.62 -15.73 4.01
N HIS A 19 -6.50 -14.75 4.02
CA HIS A 19 -7.06 -14.18 2.80
C HIS A 19 -6.00 -13.30 2.12
N THR A 20 -5.55 -13.69 0.93
CA THR A 20 -4.46 -13.04 0.20
C THR A 20 -4.95 -12.17 -0.96
N ASP A 21 -6.26 -12.08 -1.14
CA ASP A 21 -6.85 -11.20 -2.15
C ASP A 21 -6.63 -9.73 -1.76
N PHE A 22 -6.32 -8.88 -2.75
CA PHE A 22 -5.97 -7.47 -2.53
C PHE A 22 -7.06 -6.69 -1.78
N LYS A 23 -8.34 -7.03 -1.95
CA LYS A 23 -9.46 -6.36 -1.25
C LYS A 23 -9.40 -6.58 0.26
N TYR A 24 -9.03 -7.78 0.71
CA TYR A 24 -8.82 -8.08 2.13
C TYR A 24 -7.64 -7.28 2.69
N ILE A 25 -6.56 -7.17 1.92
CA ILE A 25 -5.37 -6.42 2.34
C ILE A 25 -5.66 -4.91 2.40
N LEU A 26 -6.39 -4.35 1.43
CA LEU A 26 -6.80 -2.94 1.49
C LEU A 26 -7.72 -2.67 2.69
N ARG A 27 -8.67 -3.57 2.98
CA ARG A 27 -9.50 -3.46 4.18
C ARG A 27 -8.69 -3.58 5.48
N PHE A 28 -7.71 -4.47 5.53
CA PHE A 28 -6.77 -4.57 6.66
C PHE A 28 -6.02 -3.25 6.86
N ARG A 29 -5.52 -2.64 5.79
CA ARG A 29 -4.82 -1.36 5.82
C ARG A 29 -5.73 -0.22 6.32
N GLU A 30 -6.96 -0.16 5.85
CA GLU A 30 -7.95 0.82 6.30
C GLU A 30 -8.18 0.73 7.82
N LEU A 31 -8.32 -0.50 8.35
CA LEU A 31 -8.48 -0.72 9.79
C LEU A 31 -7.25 -0.34 10.61
N LEU A 32 -6.03 -0.47 10.06
CA LEU A 32 -4.80 -0.04 10.74
C LEU A 32 -4.71 1.49 10.89
N SER A 33 -5.35 2.26 10.01
CA SER A 33 -5.32 3.73 10.08
C SER A 33 -6.22 4.31 11.18
N ASP A 34 -7.17 3.52 11.70
CA ASP A 34 -8.03 3.91 12.82
C ASP A 34 -7.48 3.36 14.14
N LYS A 35 -6.90 4.24 14.93
CA LYS A 35 -6.28 3.93 16.24
C LYS A 35 -7.24 3.28 17.25
N ASN A 36 -8.56 3.40 17.05
CA ASN A 36 -9.58 2.81 17.94
C ASN A 36 -10.03 1.42 17.48
N THR A 37 -9.46 0.88 16.41
CA THR A 37 -9.83 -0.44 15.88
C THR A 37 -9.46 -1.55 16.87
N PRO A 38 -10.43 -2.34 17.37
CA PRO A 38 -10.11 -3.43 18.28
C PRO A 38 -9.37 -4.56 17.58
N LEU A 39 -8.41 -5.23 18.25
CA LEU A 39 -7.60 -6.31 17.68
C LEU A 39 -8.43 -7.41 16.99
N LYS A 40 -9.58 -7.74 17.55
CA LYS A 40 -10.46 -8.76 16.98
C LYS A 40 -11.07 -8.34 15.62
N ALA A 41 -11.05 -7.05 15.26
CA ALA A 41 -11.52 -6.60 13.96
C ALA A 41 -10.64 -7.10 12.81
N PHE A 42 -9.40 -7.54 13.10
CA PHE A 42 -8.47 -8.11 12.13
C PHE A 42 -8.63 -9.63 11.93
N ASP A 43 -9.45 -10.29 12.73
CA ASP A 43 -9.65 -11.76 12.68
C ASP A 43 -10.17 -12.22 11.30
N PHE A 44 -10.84 -11.36 10.52
CA PHE A 44 -11.34 -11.65 9.17
C PHE A 44 -10.23 -12.00 8.16
N MET A 45 -8.99 -11.65 8.47
CA MET A 45 -7.85 -12.00 7.61
C MET A 45 -7.52 -13.48 7.62
N TYR A 46 -7.93 -14.22 8.65
CA TYR A 46 -7.66 -15.65 8.82
C TYR A 46 -8.78 -16.50 8.25
N LYS A 47 -8.43 -17.59 7.53
CA LYS A 47 -9.41 -18.47 6.88
C LYS A 47 -10.06 -19.49 7.82
N ASN A 48 -9.25 -20.07 8.71
CA ASN A 48 -9.69 -21.22 9.52
C ASN A 48 -9.42 -20.97 11.01
N GLU A 49 -8.18 -20.77 11.39
CA GLU A 49 -7.74 -20.66 12.77
C GLU A 49 -7.12 -19.28 12.99
N ILE A 50 -7.49 -18.61 14.07
CA ILE A 50 -6.97 -17.32 14.48
C ILE A 50 -5.83 -17.56 15.47
N PRO A 51 -4.66 -16.93 15.33
CA PRO A 51 -3.59 -17.07 16.30
C PRO A 51 -4.00 -16.51 17.66
N ALA A 52 -3.59 -17.19 18.74
CA ALA A 52 -3.86 -16.73 20.11
C ALA A 52 -3.24 -15.33 20.37
N GLY A 53 -2.04 -15.12 19.86
CA GLY A 53 -1.36 -13.80 19.85
C GLY A 53 -1.86 -12.93 18.70
N ARG A 54 -2.99 -12.23 18.89
CA ARG A 54 -3.57 -11.36 17.82
C ARG A 54 -2.60 -10.29 17.37
N LEU A 55 -1.86 -9.70 18.29
CA LEU A 55 -0.89 -8.64 17.96
C LEU A 55 0.23 -9.16 17.06
N GLU A 56 0.83 -10.33 17.41
CA GLU A 56 1.80 -11.00 16.54
C GLU A 56 1.18 -11.35 15.18
N GLY A 57 -0.11 -11.73 15.19
CA GLY A 57 -0.87 -12.02 13.99
C GLY A 57 -1.01 -10.81 13.07
N ILE A 58 -1.37 -9.66 13.62
CA ILE A 58 -1.47 -8.38 12.89
C ILE A 58 -0.11 -8.00 12.31
N THR A 59 0.96 -8.08 13.11
CA THR A 59 2.34 -7.82 12.66
C THR A 59 2.75 -8.76 11.52
N ALA A 60 2.40 -10.04 11.59
CA ALA A 60 2.70 -11.00 10.54
C ALA A 60 1.96 -10.69 9.22
N ILE A 61 0.71 -10.21 9.29
CA ILE A 61 -0.05 -9.78 8.11
C ILE A 61 0.53 -8.46 7.56
N TYR A 62 0.91 -7.52 8.42
CA TYR A 62 1.57 -6.29 8.01
C TYR A 62 2.86 -6.57 7.24
N ASN A 63 3.71 -7.46 7.75
CA ASN A 63 4.92 -7.90 7.05
C ASN A 63 4.62 -8.61 5.73
N PHE A 64 3.53 -9.37 5.65
CA PHE A 64 3.06 -9.96 4.40
C PHE A 64 2.60 -8.89 3.40
N MET A 65 1.92 -7.85 3.86
CA MET A 65 1.48 -6.73 3.02
C MET A 65 2.67 -5.95 2.43
N ASN A 66 3.75 -5.84 3.19
CA ASN A 66 4.98 -5.15 2.82
C ASN A 66 6.13 -6.16 2.56
N PRO A 67 6.10 -6.93 1.46
CA PRO A 67 7.15 -7.89 1.19
C PRO A 67 8.49 -7.18 1.02
N PRO A 68 9.60 -7.73 1.57
CA PRO A 68 10.92 -7.18 1.34
C PRO A 68 11.19 -7.10 -0.17
N ARG A 69 11.49 -5.92 -0.67
CA ARG A 69 11.79 -5.71 -2.08
C ARG A 69 13.29 -5.91 -2.31
N GLU A 70 13.66 -6.90 -3.10
CA GLU A 70 15.00 -7.03 -3.68
C GLU A 70 15.15 -6.16 -4.95
N LEU A 71 14.63 -4.93 -4.94
CA LEU A 71 14.83 -4.01 -6.04
C LEU A 71 16.15 -3.26 -5.86
N PRO A 72 16.88 -2.95 -6.94
CA PRO A 72 18.03 -2.06 -6.85
C PRO A 72 17.59 -0.77 -6.15
N ARG A 73 18.31 -0.37 -5.10
CA ARG A 73 18.08 0.92 -4.47
C ARG A 73 18.35 1.99 -5.53
N SER A 74 17.40 2.91 -5.71
CA SER A 74 17.67 4.09 -6.50
C SER A 74 18.83 4.84 -5.82
N THR A 75 19.76 5.36 -6.59
CA THR A 75 20.88 6.17 -6.08
C THR A 75 20.43 7.58 -5.66
N GLY A 76 19.13 7.87 -5.68
CA GLY A 76 18.52 9.11 -5.19
C GLY A 76 18.08 8.95 -3.73
N GLU A 77 18.06 10.05 -3.00
CA GLU A 77 17.42 10.12 -1.68
C GLU A 77 15.99 9.59 -1.79
N GLU A 78 15.66 8.56 -1.03
CA GLU A 78 14.27 8.13 -0.88
C GLU A 78 13.53 9.29 -0.19
N SER A 79 12.79 10.08 -0.96
CA SER A 79 11.84 10.97 -0.35
C SER A 79 10.78 10.09 0.30
N GLY A 80 10.60 10.20 1.60
CA GLY A 80 9.52 9.49 2.32
C GLY A 80 8.12 9.97 1.94
N ASP A 81 8.02 10.73 0.83
CA ASP A 81 6.78 11.33 0.36
C ASP A 81 5.76 10.26 -0.04
N ILE A 82 4.56 10.33 0.51
CA ILE A 82 3.43 9.50 0.07
C ILE A 82 3.02 9.98 -1.32
N VAL A 83 3.20 9.09 -2.30
CA VAL A 83 2.88 9.38 -3.71
C VAL A 83 1.65 8.64 -4.22
N LEU A 84 1.13 7.68 -3.45
CA LEU A 84 -0.04 6.87 -3.77
C LEU A 84 -0.92 6.69 -2.53
N ASP A 85 -2.20 6.96 -2.68
CA ASP A 85 -3.24 6.73 -1.67
C ASP A 85 -4.28 5.78 -2.28
N TYR A 86 -4.41 4.57 -1.73
CA TYR A 86 -5.30 3.56 -2.32
C TYR A 86 -6.78 3.95 -2.32
N ASP A 87 -7.20 4.83 -1.40
CA ASP A 87 -8.59 5.28 -1.30
C ASP A 87 -8.85 6.45 -2.24
N LYS A 88 -8.02 7.49 -2.17
CA LYS A 88 -8.16 8.68 -3.01
C LYS A 88 -7.89 8.39 -4.49
N ASP A 89 -6.95 7.49 -4.75
CA ASP A 89 -6.54 7.12 -6.11
C ASP A 89 -7.31 5.91 -6.66
N ALA A 90 -8.24 5.34 -5.89
CA ALA A 90 -9.03 4.17 -6.29
C ALA A 90 -9.64 4.28 -7.71
N PRO A 91 -10.26 5.40 -8.11
CA PRO A 91 -10.82 5.54 -9.47
C PRO A 91 -9.74 5.46 -10.56
N TYR A 92 -8.56 6.03 -10.32
CA TYR A 92 -7.44 6.04 -11.29
C TYR A 92 -6.75 4.68 -11.35
N ILE A 93 -6.62 3.99 -10.22
CA ILE A 93 -6.13 2.60 -10.15
C ILE A 93 -7.09 1.69 -10.94
N TYR A 94 -8.40 1.82 -10.70
CA TYR A 94 -9.42 1.05 -11.40
C TYR A 94 -9.34 1.27 -12.92
N ALA A 95 -9.37 2.53 -13.36
CA ALA A 95 -9.31 2.89 -14.77
C ALA A 95 -8.03 2.36 -15.45
N ALA A 96 -6.87 2.52 -14.80
CA ALA A 96 -5.58 2.06 -15.31
C ALA A 96 -5.53 0.53 -15.47
N PHE A 97 -6.07 -0.24 -14.50
CA PHE A 97 -6.15 -1.69 -14.60
C PHE A 97 -7.08 -2.15 -15.72
N LEU A 98 -8.23 -1.49 -15.86
CA LEU A 98 -9.18 -1.80 -16.92
C LEU A 98 -8.59 -1.46 -18.29
N GLU A 99 -7.97 -0.29 -18.45
CA GLU A 99 -7.37 0.18 -19.71
C GLU A 99 -6.19 -0.69 -20.13
N GLN A 100 -5.24 -0.92 -19.22
CA GLN A 100 -3.97 -1.56 -19.57
C GLN A 100 -4.02 -3.08 -19.57
N TYR A 101 -4.82 -3.68 -18.67
CA TYR A 101 -4.87 -5.13 -18.48
C TYR A 101 -6.21 -5.76 -18.80
N GLY A 102 -7.27 -4.98 -19.05
CA GLY A 102 -8.62 -5.48 -19.20
C GLY A 102 -9.17 -6.12 -17.92
N ILE A 103 -8.62 -5.74 -16.76
CA ILE A 103 -9.01 -6.31 -15.46
C ILE A 103 -10.00 -5.37 -14.78
N ASP A 104 -11.24 -5.85 -14.60
CA ASP A 104 -12.21 -5.20 -13.73
C ASP A 104 -11.90 -5.54 -12.27
N LEU A 105 -11.37 -4.55 -11.51
CA LEU A 105 -11.00 -4.74 -10.11
C LEU A 105 -12.20 -4.95 -9.19
N ILE A 106 -13.42 -4.57 -9.61
CA ILE A 106 -14.63 -4.80 -8.81
C ILE A 106 -14.91 -6.30 -8.71
N ASP A 107 -14.76 -7.02 -9.84
CA ASP A 107 -15.05 -8.46 -9.91
C ASP A 107 -13.80 -9.33 -9.76
N ALA A 108 -12.62 -8.77 -10.01
CA ALA A 108 -11.36 -9.51 -9.99
C ALA A 108 -11.05 -10.08 -8.60
N ARG A 109 -10.46 -11.29 -8.63
CA ARG A 109 -9.81 -11.92 -7.46
C ARG A 109 -8.32 -12.04 -7.73
N LEU A 110 -7.56 -11.13 -7.17
CA LEU A 110 -6.12 -11.05 -7.35
C LEU A 110 -5.41 -11.26 -6.02
N HIS A 111 -4.45 -12.18 -6.01
CA HIS A 111 -3.50 -12.26 -4.90
C HIS A 111 -2.78 -10.93 -4.74
N TRP A 112 -2.56 -10.46 -3.50
CA TRP A 112 -1.94 -9.17 -3.19
C TRP A 112 -0.65 -8.90 -3.99
N TYR A 113 0.25 -9.90 -4.06
CA TYR A 113 1.52 -9.73 -4.79
C TYR A 113 1.34 -9.61 -6.31
N LYS A 114 0.28 -10.23 -6.86
CA LYS A 114 -0.07 -10.01 -8.28
C LYS A 114 -0.62 -8.61 -8.49
N PHE A 115 -1.49 -8.16 -7.59
CA PHE A 115 -2.02 -6.80 -7.64
C PHE A 115 -0.88 -5.77 -7.58
N LEU A 116 0.06 -5.91 -6.64
CA LEU A 116 1.24 -5.03 -6.54
C LEU A 116 2.09 -5.07 -7.80
N ALA A 117 2.36 -6.26 -8.35
CA ALA A 117 3.16 -6.39 -9.56
C ALA A 117 2.51 -5.70 -10.77
N LEU A 118 1.20 -5.84 -10.93
CA LEU A 118 0.44 -5.16 -11.99
C LEU A 118 0.39 -3.65 -11.74
N LEU A 119 0.16 -3.21 -10.51
CA LEU A 119 0.15 -1.79 -10.15
C LEU A 119 1.49 -1.11 -10.48
N HIS A 120 2.61 -1.75 -10.14
CA HIS A 120 3.94 -1.24 -10.47
C HIS A 120 4.29 -1.33 -11.96
N GLY A 121 3.61 -2.20 -12.71
CA GLY A 121 3.78 -2.34 -14.15
C GLY A 121 2.96 -1.34 -14.97
N LEU A 122 2.09 -0.54 -14.34
CA LEU A 122 1.32 0.49 -15.03
C LEU A 122 2.25 1.55 -15.62
N HIS A 123 1.98 1.94 -16.86
CA HIS A 123 2.73 2.98 -17.57
C HIS A 123 1.77 3.76 -18.47
N ASP A 124 2.09 5.01 -18.71
CA ASP A 124 1.35 5.93 -19.60
C ASP A 124 -0.14 6.13 -19.26
N THR A 125 -0.54 5.81 -18.03
CA THR A 125 -1.90 6.00 -17.52
C THR A 125 -2.05 7.35 -16.82
N GLU A 126 -3.30 7.77 -16.57
CA GLU A 126 -3.56 8.97 -15.76
C GLU A 126 -3.00 8.86 -14.35
N LEU A 127 -3.05 7.66 -13.75
CA LEU A 127 -2.41 7.40 -12.45
C LEU A 127 -0.90 7.73 -12.48
N ASN A 128 -0.19 7.35 -13.55
CA ASN A 128 1.23 7.67 -13.69
C ASN A 128 1.49 9.18 -13.78
N ARG A 129 0.60 9.93 -14.46
CA ARG A 129 0.69 11.39 -14.54
C ARG A 129 0.46 12.05 -13.19
N ILE A 130 -0.51 11.57 -12.41
CA ILE A 130 -0.78 12.04 -11.05
C ILE A 130 0.43 11.78 -10.14
N ILE A 131 0.99 10.58 -10.18
CA ILE A 131 2.18 10.22 -9.39
C ILE A 131 3.37 11.11 -9.80
N ALA A 132 3.58 11.32 -11.11
CA ALA A 132 4.63 12.21 -11.60
C ALA A 132 4.44 13.65 -11.12
N ALA A 133 3.21 14.15 -11.10
CA ALA A 133 2.89 15.49 -10.57
C ALA A 133 3.23 15.58 -9.06
N ARG A 134 2.95 14.56 -8.27
CA ARG A 134 3.27 14.51 -6.83
C ARG A 134 4.77 14.42 -6.55
N LEU A 135 5.52 13.77 -7.43
CA LEU A 135 6.97 13.63 -7.33
C LEU A 135 7.73 14.87 -7.81
N TRP A 136 7.05 15.80 -8.49
CA TRP A 136 7.69 17.01 -8.97
C TRP A 136 8.17 17.89 -7.81
N LYS A 137 9.41 18.38 -7.91
CA LYS A 137 9.99 19.29 -6.92
C LYS A 137 10.42 20.60 -7.60
N PRO A 138 10.20 21.75 -6.96
CA PRO A 138 10.69 23.04 -7.46
C PRO A 138 12.22 23.00 -7.66
N ASN A 139 12.68 23.46 -8.83
CA ASN A 139 14.10 23.47 -9.19
C ASN A 139 14.69 24.88 -9.28
N GLY A 140 13.97 25.90 -8.80
CA GLY A 140 14.38 27.30 -8.81
C GLY A 140 14.25 27.99 -10.17
N LYS A 141 13.85 27.28 -11.23
CA LYS A 141 13.58 27.86 -12.54
C LYS A 141 12.20 28.53 -12.57
N THR A 142 12.06 29.57 -13.36
CA THR A 142 10.81 30.33 -13.54
C THR A 142 10.44 30.38 -15.02
N GLY A 143 9.54 29.52 -15.45
CA GLY A 143 9.05 29.43 -16.81
C GLY A 143 7.58 29.03 -16.86
N GLU A 144 6.97 29.02 -18.03
CA GLU A 144 5.58 28.56 -18.20
C GLU A 144 5.44 27.08 -17.87
N TYR A 145 6.47 26.29 -18.16
CA TYR A 145 6.50 24.87 -17.83
C TYR A 145 6.54 24.65 -16.32
N GLU A 146 7.41 25.34 -15.59
CA GLU A 146 7.52 25.24 -14.14
C GLU A 146 6.24 25.70 -13.44
N LYS A 147 5.62 26.79 -13.92
CA LYS A 147 4.31 27.24 -13.40
C LYS A 147 3.22 26.20 -13.60
N TYR A 148 3.21 25.52 -14.75
CA TYR A 148 2.28 24.44 -15.02
C TYR A 148 2.52 23.26 -14.07
N GLN A 149 3.77 22.81 -13.92
CA GLN A 149 4.13 21.72 -13.03
C GLN A 149 3.79 22.03 -11.56
N GLN A 150 4.04 23.26 -11.11
CA GLN A 150 3.66 23.69 -9.78
C GLN A 150 2.15 23.60 -9.55
N LYS A 151 1.34 24.03 -10.51
CA LYS A 151 -0.12 23.91 -10.44
C LYS A 151 -0.57 22.44 -10.35
N GLN A 152 0.08 21.54 -11.12
CA GLN A 152 -0.22 20.11 -11.06
C GLN A 152 0.16 19.54 -9.69
N TYR A 153 1.33 19.86 -9.16
CA TYR A 153 1.75 19.45 -7.83
C TYR A 153 0.76 19.92 -6.75
N GLU A 154 0.39 21.21 -6.75
CA GLU A 154 -0.56 21.77 -5.78
C GLU A 154 -1.95 21.12 -5.86
N ALA A 155 -2.41 20.78 -7.07
CA ALA A 155 -3.69 20.14 -7.30
C ALA A 155 -3.74 18.68 -6.82
N TRP A 156 -2.62 17.94 -6.95
CA TRP A 156 -2.58 16.50 -6.73
C TRP A 156 -1.84 16.06 -5.47
N ARG A 157 -1.11 16.96 -4.80
CA ARG A 157 -0.35 16.60 -3.62
C ARG A 157 -1.24 15.93 -2.55
N LEU A 158 -0.72 14.89 -1.95
CA LEU A 158 -1.32 14.25 -0.78
C LEU A 158 -0.83 14.95 0.49
N PRO A 159 -1.63 14.96 1.58
CA PRO A 159 -1.13 15.29 2.90
C PRO A 159 0.05 14.36 3.21
N GLN A 160 1.18 14.95 3.56
CA GLN A 160 2.35 14.18 3.98
C GLN A 160 2.26 13.98 5.50
N PRO A 161 2.64 12.82 6.04
CA PRO A 161 2.84 12.70 7.46
C PRO A 161 3.97 13.67 7.83
N GLU A 162 3.74 14.52 8.83
CA GLU A 162 4.77 15.36 9.38
C GLU A 162 5.85 14.41 9.97
N ASP A 163 6.95 14.25 9.24
CA ASP A 163 8.19 13.55 9.63
C ASP A 163 8.08 12.14 10.25
N ASN A 164 7.04 11.39 9.94
CA ASN A 164 6.82 10.07 10.52
C ASN A 164 7.33 8.96 9.60
N GLU A 165 8.21 8.10 10.11
CA GLU A 165 8.72 6.93 9.39
C GLU A 165 7.60 5.94 8.98
N PRO A 166 7.73 5.20 7.85
CA PRO A 166 6.70 4.28 7.35
C PRO A 166 6.23 3.21 8.34
N ASP A 167 7.06 2.88 9.33
CA ASP A 167 6.76 1.93 10.40
C ASP A 167 5.98 2.56 11.58
N GLU A 168 5.82 3.89 11.63
CA GLU A 168 5.19 4.56 12.78
C GLU A 168 3.69 4.24 12.90
N ALA A 169 2.96 4.10 11.82
CA ALA A 169 1.53 3.75 11.92
C ALA A 169 1.33 2.39 12.62
N LEU A 170 2.20 1.42 12.35
CA LEU A 170 2.20 0.14 13.06
C LEU A 170 2.78 0.30 14.47
N ASN A 171 3.90 1.00 14.62
CA ASN A 171 4.53 1.21 15.92
C ASN A 171 3.65 2.04 16.86
N ASP A 172 3.00 3.09 16.37
CA ASP A 172 1.99 3.88 17.10
C ASP A 172 0.78 3.04 17.51
N PHE A 173 0.30 2.20 16.58
CA PHE A 173 -0.77 1.26 16.88
C PHE A 173 -0.35 0.24 17.93
N LEU A 174 0.87 -0.31 17.84
CA LEU A 174 1.42 -1.27 18.80
C LEU A 174 1.68 -0.61 20.16
N ALA A 175 2.26 0.59 20.21
CA ALA A 175 2.57 1.30 21.46
C ALA A 175 1.30 1.68 22.25
N GLN A 176 0.18 1.95 21.59
CA GLN A 176 -1.10 2.22 22.24
C GLN A 176 -1.77 0.99 22.84
N LEU A 177 -1.37 -0.21 22.39
CA LEU A 177 -1.92 -1.47 22.90
C LEU A 177 -1.14 -2.01 24.10
N GLU A 178 0.08 -1.52 24.34
CA GLU A 178 0.92 -1.90 25.47
C GLU A 178 0.74 -0.99 26.70
N GLY A 179 -0.03 0.12 26.61
CA GLY A 179 -0.36 1.05 27.69
C GLY A 179 -1.74 0.82 28.26
#